data_9ad7beea8cae2c0eb61d6e261a6b746c
#
_entry.id   9ad7beea8cae2c0eb61d6e261a6b746c
#
_cell.length_a   1.000
_cell.length_b   1.000
_cell.length_c   1.000
_cell.angle_alpha   90.00
_cell.angle_beta   90.00
_cell.angle_gamma   90.00
#
_symmetry.space_group_name_H-M   'P 1'
#
loop_
_entity.id
_entity.type
_entity.pdbx_description
1 polymer ?
#
loop_
_entity_poly.entity_id
_entity_poly.type
_entity_poly.pdbx_seq_one_letter_code
_entity_poly.pdbx_strand_id
1 'polypeptide(L)'
;MSHDDVGARMRARIGALLERLVESGQENGLQVAVHLHSELIVDACAGDASPGRAVAPDTLIHSFSLGKGFTATLVHILADRGLIDYDTPIAHYWPEFGAHGKDRATVRHALTHATGVPQLPAAITPAELCDWDTMCTIVAAQEPLWEPGTASGYHGWTFGWILGETVRRITGLTPAEALRSYVAEPLGVADELFYGLPESELARTAPLVEGDWAAYLESLPPSVPFVRLIAPNRSVWTTAELANRRDYLLADLPAGGTTTARAAARMYAALLGEVDGVRLLTPERTRLASAVAVDGKDRTFLGRSTKGLGYFLGLPEMARETTSFGHHGSGGSIAFADRERGLSFALTRTRLVSPEVDTGRVLANEVRSLVSQPGSHAL
;
A
#
# COMPACT_ATOMS: atom_id res chain seq x y z
N MET A 1 10.49 2.06 -32.78
CA MET A 1 9.47 3.02 -32.29
C MET A 1 10.15 4.00 -31.38
N SER A 2 9.85 5.29 -31.49
CA SER A 2 10.36 6.27 -30.53
C SER A 2 9.73 6.09 -29.16
N HIS A 3 10.31 6.66 -28.11
CA HIS A 3 9.75 6.65 -26.76
C HIS A 3 8.36 7.29 -26.74
N ASP A 4 8.20 8.38 -27.48
CA ASP A 4 6.92 9.10 -27.67
C ASP A 4 5.83 8.21 -28.31
N ASP A 5 6.19 7.36 -29.29
CA ASP A 5 5.26 6.46 -29.96
C ASP A 5 4.75 5.38 -28.98
N VAL A 6 5.66 4.82 -28.15
CA VAL A 6 5.29 3.85 -27.10
C VAL A 6 4.35 4.48 -26.09
N GLY A 7 4.67 5.70 -25.63
CA GLY A 7 3.85 6.45 -24.68
C GLY A 7 2.46 6.76 -25.23
N ALA A 8 2.36 7.29 -26.44
CA ALA A 8 1.08 7.60 -27.08
C ALA A 8 0.20 6.34 -27.25
N ARG A 9 0.81 5.24 -27.69
CA ARG A 9 0.11 3.95 -27.82
C ARG A 9 -0.36 3.40 -26.48
N MET A 10 0.46 3.53 -25.44
CA MET A 10 0.13 3.07 -24.09
C MET A 10 -1.06 3.86 -23.54
N ARG A 11 -1.04 5.18 -23.64
CA ARG A 11 -2.17 6.05 -23.23
C ARG A 11 -3.47 5.66 -23.93
N ALA A 12 -3.44 5.49 -25.25
CA ALA A 12 -4.63 5.12 -26.03
C ALA A 12 -5.19 3.74 -25.62
N ARG A 13 -4.32 2.73 -25.43
CA ARG A 13 -4.75 1.38 -25.09
C ARG A 13 -5.27 1.28 -23.66
N ILE A 14 -4.58 1.91 -22.71
CA ILE A 14 -5.04 1.93 -21.31
C ILE A 14 -6.34 2.71 -21.21
N GLY A 15 -6.46 3.91 -21.81
CA GLY A 15 -7.72 4.67 -21.81
C GLY A 15 -8.90 3.87 -22.34
N ALA A 16 -8.77 3.26 -23.53
CA ALA A 16 -9.82 2.42 -24.10
C ALA A 16 -10.14 1.17 -23.25
N LEU A 17 -9.16 0.63 -22.51
CA LEU A 17 -9.41 -0.49 -21.59
C LEU A 17 -10.19 -0.04 -20.37
N LEU A 18 -9.85 1.11 -19.77
CA LEU A 18 -10.59 1.68 -18.65
C LEU A 18 -12.05 1.96 -19.00
N GLU A 19 -12.31 2.57 -20.17
CA GLU A 19 -13.66 2.83 -20.66
C GLU A 19 -14.47 1.52 -20.76
N ARG A 20 -13.93 0.47 -21.39
CA ARG A 20 -14.59 -0.83 -21.49
C ARG A 20 -14.89 -1.48 -20.14
N LEU A 21 -13.98 -1.35 -19.16
CA LEU A 21 -14.18 -1.89 -17.81
C LEU A 21 -15.34 -1.19 -17.10
N VAL A 22 -15.50 0.10 -17.30
CA VAL A 22 -16.62 0.89 -16.76
C VAL A 22 -17.91 0.57 -17.52
N GLU A 23 -17.91 0.58 -18.85
CA GLU A 23 -19.07 0.27 -19.69
C GLU A 23 -19.64 -1.13 -19.43
N SER A 24 -18.77 -2.11 -19.15
CA SER A 24 -19.19 -3.48 -18.79
C SER A 24 -19.76 -3.59 -17.37
N GLY A 25 -19.65 -2.56 -16.53
CA GLY A 25 -20.03 -2.58 -15.13
C GLY A 25 -19.06 -3.36 -14.21
N GLN A 26 -17.93 -3.80 -14.75
CA GLN A 26 -16.88 -4.45 -13.93
C GLN A 26 -16.24 -3.46 -12.96
N GLU A 27 -16.04 -2.21 -13.40
CA GLU A 27 -15.56 -1.11 -12.60
C GLU A 27 -16.59 0.01 -12.49
N ASN A 28 -16.51 0.81 -11.42
CA ASN A 28 -17.35 1.99 -11.25
C ASN A 28 -16.57 3.26 -11.55
N GLY A 29 -15.41 3.43 -10.92
CA GLY A 29 -14.49 4.53 -11.17
C GLY A 29 -13.07 4.09 -10.81
N LEU A 30 -12.11 4.45 -11.65
CA LEU A 30 -10.72 4.03 -11.47
C LEU A 30 -9.73 5.02 -12.10
N GLN A 31 -8.51 4.98 -11.58
CA GLN A 31 -7.36 5.72 -12.10
C GLN A 31 -6.20 4.75 -12.33
N VAL A 32 -5.44 4.96 -13.39
CA VAL A 32 -4.18 4.25 -13.66
C VAL A 32 -3.09 5.25 -13.99
N ALA A 33 -1.96 5.09 -13.31
CA ALA A 33 -0.76 5.85 -13.64
C ALA A 33 0.44 4.94 -13.84
N VAL A 34 1.28 5.28 -14.80
CA VAL A 34 2.47 4.53 -15.18
C VAL A 34 3.63 5.48 -15.40
N HIS A 35 4.74 5.24 -14.71
CA HIS A 35 6.03 5.83 -15.06
C HIS A 35 6.91 4.77 -15.74
N LEU A 36 7.63 5.18 -16.75
CA LEU A 36 8.67 4.38 -17.41
C LEU A 36 9.96 5.21 -17.42
N HIS A 37 11.04 4.63 -16.86
CA HIS A 37 12.32 5.32 -16.70
C HIS A 37 12.18 6.72 -16.07
N SER A 38 11.35 6.80 -15.00
CA SER A 38 11.03 8.02 -14.23
C SER A 38 10.10 9.03 -14.94
N GLU A 39 9.71 8.82 -16.19
CA GLU A 39 8.78 9.68 -16.94
C GLU A 39 7.33 9.19 -16.77
N LEU A 40 6.39 10.10 -16.51
CA LEU A 40 4.96 9.79 -16.45
C LEU A 40 4.42 9.57 -17.87
N ILE A 41 4.14 8.30 -18.19
CA ILE A 41 3.66 7.89 -19.51
C ILE A 41 2.14 7.80 -19.58
N VAL A 42 1.50 7.35 -18.51
CA VAL A 42 0.04 7.24 -18.39
C VAL A 42 -0.42 7.94 -17.13
N ASP A 43 -1.41 8.79 -17.26
CA ASP A 43 -2.26 9.33 -16.19
C ASP A 43 -3.69 9.31 -16.73
N ALA A 44 -4.41 8.23 -16.49
CA ALA A 44 -5.70 7.96 -17.07
C ALA A 44 -6.74 7.61 -16.00
N CYS A 45 -7.96 8.08 -16.20
CA CYS A 45 -9.08 7.77 -15.32
C CYS A 45 -10.36 7.54 -16.16
N ALA A 46 -11.30 6.78 -15.60
CA ALA A 46 -12.61 6.55 -16.21
C ALA A 46 -13.67 6.30 -15.13
N GLY A 47 -14.94 6.47 -15.50
CA GLY A 47 -16.08 6.21 -14.65
C GLY A 47 -16.36 7.29 -13.61
N ASP A 48 -17.15 6.95 -12.61
CA ASP A 48 -17.70 7.88 -11.64
C ASP A 48 -17.04 7.78 -10.26
N ALA A 49 -16.67 8.92 -9.70
CA ALA A 49 -16.28 9.07 -8.30
C ALA A 49 -17.51 9.00 -7.39
N SER A 50 -18.63 9.57 -7.83
CA SER A 50 -19.97 9.51 -7.21
C SER A 50 -21.01 9.86 -8.27
N PRO A 51 -22.30 9.60 -8.02
CA PRO A 51 -23.35 9.95 -8.98
C PRO A 51 -23.23 11.40 -9.49
N GLY A 52 -23.04 11.56 -10.80
CA GLY A 52 -22.88 12.85 -11.47
C GLY A 52 -21.53 13.54 -11.32
N ARG A 53 -20.54 12.88 -10.70
CA ARG A 53 -19.16 13.36 -10.59
C ARG A 53 -18.19 12.30 -11.15
N ALA A 54 -17.62 12.57 -12.30
CA ALA A 54 -16.62 11.70 -12.90
C ALA A 54 -15.35 11.62 -12.02
N VAL A 55 -14.62 10.51 -12.14
CA VAL A 55 -13.26 10.41 -11.59
C VAL A 55 -12.36 11.36 -12.39
N ALA A 56 -11.63 12.19 -11.68
CA ALA A 56 -10.59 13.08 -12.22
C ALA A 56 -9.21 12.63 -11.77
N PRO A 57 -8.12 13.06 -12.42
CA PRO A 57 -6.74 12.69 -12.03
C PRO A 57 -6.39 13.02 -10.58
N ASP A 58 -7.02 14.05 -10.00
CA ASP A 58 -6.84 14.52 -8.64
C ASP A 58 -7.89 13.97 -7.64
N THR A 59 -8.79 13.10 -8.09
CA THR A 59 -9.76 12.44 -7.19
C THR A 59 -9.02 11.55 -6.20
N LEU A 60 -9.22 11.79 -4.91
CA LEU A 60 -8.65 10.96 -3.86
C LEU A 60 -9.48 9.67 -3.69
N ILE A 61 -8.78 8.54 -3.60
CA ILE A 61 -9.41 7.23 -3.42
C ILE A 61 -8.73 6.53 -2.25
N HIS A 62 -9.51 6.15 -1.23
CA HIS A 62 -8.97 5.34 -0.14
C HIS A 62 -8.61 3.95 -0.66
N SER A 63 -7.38 3.54 -0.46
CA SER A 63 -6.79 2.35 -1.09
C SER A 63 -6.27 1.32 -0.07
N PHE A 64 -6.74 1.42 1.18
CA PHE A 64 -6.38 0.49 2.26
C PHE A 64 -4.88 0.18 2.32
N SER A 65 -4.53 -1.11 2.36
CA SER A 65 -3.16 -1.58 2.59
C SER A 65 -2.14 -1.20 1.52
N LEU A 66 -2.54 -0.56 0.41
CA LEU A 66 -1.59 0.08 -0.49
C LEU A 66 -0.71 1.09 0.27
N GLY A 67 -1.26 1.78 1.27
CA GLY A 67 -0.55 2.70 2.16
C GLY A 67 0.60 2.08 2.95
N LYS A 68 0.65 0.75 3.11
CA LYS A 68 1.82 0.10 3.74
C LYS A 68 3.10 0.29 2.93
N GLY A 69 2.97 0.41 1.60
CA GLY A 69 4.09 0.78 0.75
C GLY A 69 4.63 2.18 1.08
N PHE A 70 3.76 3.12 1.47
CA PHE A 70 4.16 4.46 1.92
C PHE A 70 4.91 4.37 3.25
N THR A 71 4.39 3.57 4.19
CA THR A 71 5.02 3.35 5.50
C THR A 71 6.39 2.68 5.37
N ALA A 72 6.49 1.65 4.54
CA ALA A 72 7.78 1.02 4.26
C ALA A 72 8.78 2.02 3.66
N THR A 73 8.35 2.79 2.65
CA THR A 73 9.19 3.84 2.03
C THR A 73 9.66 4.86 3.05
N LEU A 74 8.77 5.35 3.92
CA LEU A 74 9.13 6.29 4.98
C LEU A 74 10.19 5.72 5.93
N VAL A 75 10.01 4.48 6.39
CA VAL A 75 11.00 3.78 7.24
C VAL A 75 12.35 3.65 6.52
N HIS A 76 12.35 3.35 5.22
CA HIS A 76 13.58 3.25 4.44
C HIS A 76 14.28 4.59 4.27
N ILE A 77 13.55 5.70 4.11
CA ILE A 77 14.12 7.06 4.06
C ILE A 77 14.81 7.37 5.39
N LEU A 78 14.16 7.07 6.50
CA LEU A 78 14.75 7.28 7.83
C LEU A 78 15.97 6.39 8.05
N ALA A 79 15.98 5.17 7.51
CA ALA A 79 17.14 4.28 7.54
C ALA A 79 18.30 4.78 6.64
N ASP A 80 18.02 5.34 5.47
CA ASP A 80 19.05 5.98 4.62
C ASP A 80 19.68 7.22 5.30
N ARG A 81 18.91 7.89 6.15
CA ARG A 81 19.38 9.02 6.96
C ARG A 81 20.09 8.61 8.25
N GLY A 82 20.22 7.30 8.51
CA GLY A 82 20.86 6.77 9.74
C GLY A 82 20.04 6.96 11.03
N LEU A 83 18.74 7.30 10.90
CA LEU A 83 17.84 7.48 12.05
C LEU A 83 17.22 6.15 12.52
N ILE A 84 17.15 5.15 11.64
CA ILE A 84 16.67 3.80 11.92
C ILE A 84 17.74 2.80 11.49
N ASP A 85 18.01 1.84 12.38
CA ASP A 85 18.66 0.57 12.02
C ASP A 85 17.60 -0.54 12.04
N TYR A 86 17.54 -1.33 10.98
CA TYR A 86 16.55 -2.40 10.85
C TYR A 86 16.68 -3.49 11.92
N ASP A 87 17.88 -3.72 12.43
CA ASP A 87 18.17 -4.76 13.40
C ASP A 87 18.09 -4.26 14.85
N THR A 88 17.84 -2.96 15.03
CA THR A 88 17.55 -2.39 16.35
C THR A 88 16.18 -2.86 16.83
N PRO A 89 16.05 -3.33 18.08
CA PRO A 89 14.77 -3.66 18.69
C PRO A 89 13.83 -2.45 18.70
N ILE A 90 12.57 -2.67 18.40
CA ILE A 90 11.51 -1.64 18.45
C ILE A 90 11.42 -1.05 19.87
N ALA A 91 11.61 -1.87 20.90
CA ALA A 91 11.63 -1.46 22.29
C ALA A 91 12.71 -0.41 22.63
N HIS A 92 13.75 -0.25 21.80
CA HIS A 92 14.72 0.83 21.93
C HIS A 92 14.08 2.21 21.67
N TYR A 93 13.17 2.28 20.71
CA TYR A 93 12.46 3.51 20.34
C TYR A 93 11.14 3.65 21.10
N TRP A 94 10.47 2.52 21.31
CA TRP A 94 9.17 2.41 21.96
C TRP A 94 9.23 1.33 23.07
N PRO A 95 9.68 1.70 24.30
CA PRO A 95 9.94 0.75 25.39
C PRO A 95 8.73 -0.12 25.76
N GLU A 96 7.51 0.45 25.71
CA GLU A 96 6.28 -0.24 26.06
C GLU A 96 5.99 -1.43 25.13
N PHE A 97 6.45 -1.38 23.88
CA PHE A 97 6.28 -2.49 22.93
C PHE A 97 7.04 -3.76 23.35
N GLY A 98 8.10 -3.62 24.17
CA GLY A 98 8.92 -4.74 24.64
C GLY A 98 8.22 -5.72 25.58
N ALA A 99 7.02 -5.41 26.06
CA ALA A 99 6.26 -6.28 26.96
C ALA A 99 5.98 -7.67 26.34
N HIS A 100 5.74 -8.66 27.19
CA HIS A 100 5.35 -10.03 26.81
C HIS A 100 6.36 -10.73 25.87
N GLY A 101 7.65 -10.51 26.07
CA GLY A 101 8.72 -11.17 25.30
C GLY A 101 8.95 -10.58 23.90
N LYS A 102 8.46 -9.36 23.64
CA LYS A 102 8.71 -8.63 22.39
C LYS A 102 9.92 -7.71 22.41
N ASP A 103 10.68 -7.71 23.50
CA ASP A 103 11.87 -6.89 23.71
C ASP A 103 12.95 -7.06 22.63
N ARG A 104 12.96 -8.22 21.97
CA ARG A 104 13.87 -8.54 20.86
C ARG A 104 13.26 -8.36 19.47
N ALA A 105 12.00 -7.93 19.35
CA ALA A 105 11.36 -7.66 18.07
C ALA A 105 11.99 -6.42 17.42
N THR A 106 12.58 -6.59 16.24
CA THR A 106 13.30 -5.53 15.52
C THR A 106 12.41 -4.82 14.50
N VAL A 107 12.86 -3.66 13.99
CA VAL A 107 12.23 -2.98 12.87
C VAL A 107 12.15 -3.89 11.63
N ARG A 108 13.19 -4.71 11.39
CA ARG A 108 13.17 -5.75 10.33
C ARG A 108 12.02 -6.73 10.52
N HIS A 109 11.77 -7.18 11.74
CA HIS A 109 10.65 -8.08 12.02
C HIS A 109 9.31 -7.39 11.75
N ALA A 110 9.15 -6.11 12.03
CA ALA A 110 7.94 -5.36 11.66
C ALA A 110 7.78 -5.25 10.14
N LEU A 111 8.81 -4.86 9.41
CA LEU A 111 8.80 -4.76 7.95
C LEU A 111 8.52 -6.11 7.26
N THR A 112 8.92 -7.24 7.87
CA THR A 112 8.70 -8.58 7.32
C THR A 112 7.47 -9.29 7.90
N HIS A 113 6.63 -8.56 8.67
CA HIS A 113 5.45 -9.12 9.33
C HIS A 113 5.79 -10.28 10.28
N ALA A 114 6.87 -10.18 11.00
CA ALA A 114 7.41 -11.24 11.86
C ALA A 114 7.45 -10.88 13.34
N THR A 115 6.81 -9.77 13.79
CA THR A 115 6.80 -9.39 15.21
C THR A 115 5.91 -10.30 16.07
N GLY A 116 5.03 -11.08 15.46
CA GLY A 116 4.15 -12.02 16.17
C GLY A 116 2.83 -11.44 16.67
N VAL A 117 2.52 -10.17 16.40
CA VAL A 117 1.29 -9.51 16.88
C VAL A 117 0.38 -9.02 15.74
N PRO A 118 -0.12 -9.91 14.87
CA PRO A 118 -1.00 -9.53 13.76
C PRO A 118 -2.44 -9.24 14.20
N GLN A 119 -2.84 -9.65 15.41
CA GLN A 119 -4.23 -9.69 15.85
C GLN A 119 -4.72 -8.32 16.34
N LEU A 120 -6.03 -8.12 16.21
CA LEU A 120 -6.81 -7.11 16.93
C LEU A 120 -7.64 -7.75 18.04
N PRO A 121 -8.02 -7.01 19.10
CA PRO A 121 -9.00 -7.47 20.09
C PRO A 121 -10.34 -7.80 19.41
N ALA A 122 -11.00 -8.88 19.85
CA ALA A 122 -12.27 -9.30 19.27
C ALA A 122 -13.38 -8.26 19.34
N ALA A 123 -13.38 -7.41 20.36
CA ALA A 123 -14.38 -6.37 20.59
C ALA A 123 -13.94 -4.98 20.10
N ILE A 124 -12.84 -4.88 19.33
CA ILE A 124 -12.35 -3.60 18.81
C ILE A 124 -13.46 -2.87 18.01
N THR A 125 -13.58 -1.60 18.24
CA THR A 125 -14.57 -0.74 17.55
C THR A 125 -13.87 0.14 16.51
N PRO A 126 -14.60 0.65 15.50
CA PRO A 126 -14.05 1.64 14.57
C PRO A 126 -13.51 2.91 15.24
N ALA A 127 -14.14 3.35 16.35
CA ALA A 127 -13.68 4.51 17.10
C ALA A 127 -12.32 4.26 17.76
N GLU A 128 -12.14 3.09 18.40
CA GLU A 128 -10.85 2.70 18.97
C GLU A 128 -9.79 2.49 17.88
N LEU A 129 -10.17 1.91 16.73
CA LEU A 129 -9.28 1.76 15.57
C LEU A 129 -8.73 3.11 15.08
N CYS A 130 -9.52 4.18 15.20
CA CYS A 130 -9.16 5.53 14.80
C CYS A 130 -8.42 6.31 15.89
N ASP A 131 -8.34 5.81 17.12
CA ASP A 131 -7.65 6.44 18.22
C ASP A 131 -6.20 5.94 18.35
N TRP A 132 -5.26 6.82 18.03
CA TRP A 132 -3.84 6.49 17.98
C TRP A 132 -3.29 5.93 19.30
N ASP A 133 -3.54 6.63 20.40
CA ASP A 133 -2.96 6.28 21.70
C ASP A 133 -3.59 5.00 22.26
N THR A 134 -4.89 4.82 22.07
CA THR A 134 -5.61 3.58 22.40
C THR A 134 -5.01 2.40 21.65
N MET A 135 -4.83 2.53 20.34
CA MET A 135 -4.29 1.43 19.53
C MET A 135 -2.82 1.14 19.83
N CYS A 136 -1.99 2.15 20.07
CA CYS A 136 -0.62 1.94 20.51
C CYS A 136 -0.58 1.18 21.85
N THR A 137 -1.43 1.55 22.81
CA THR A 137 -1.56 0.84 24.09
C THR A 137 -1.96 -0.61 23.89
N ILE A 138 -2.98 -0.87 23.06
CA ILE A 138 -3.45 -2.22 22.74
C ILE A 138 -2.33 -3.05 22.09
N VAL A 139 -1.67 -2.52 21.08
CA VAL A 139 -0.60 -3.24 20.33
C VAL A 139 0.61 -3.53 21.23
N ALA A 140 1.01 -2.58 22.07
CA ALA A 140 2.10 -2.79 23.03
C ALA A 140 1.78 -3.88 24.06
N ALA A 141 0.53 -3.96 24.53
CA ALA A 141 0.09 -4.92 25.53
C ALA A 141 -0.18 -6.33 24.98
N GLN A 142 -0.19 -6.55 23.65
CA GLN A 142 -0.49 -7.86 23.09
C GLN A 142 0.64 -8.86 23.31
N GLU A 143 0.24 -10.11 23.61
CA GLU A 143 1.15 -11.25 23.60
C GLU A 143 1.38 -11.73 22.16
N PRO A 144 2.63 -12.01 21.76
CA PRO A 144 2.90 -12.49 20.42
C PRO A 144 2.37 -13.92 20.22
N LEU A 145 1.73 -14.19 19.08
CA LEU A 145 1.25 -15.51 18.69
C LEU A 145 2.38 -16.45 18.25
N TRP A 146 3.56 -15.92 18.02
CA TRP A 146 4.83 -16.62 17.78
C TRP A 146 5.98 -15.75 18.22
N GLU A 147 7.08 -16.36 18.56
CA GLU A 147 8.31 -15.64 18.92
C GLU A 147 8.75 -14.74 17.76
N PRO A 148 9.03 -13.43 18.02
CA PRO A 148 9.49 -12.51 16.99
C PRO A 148 10.64 -13.06 16.15
N GLY A 149 10.50 -12.97 14.83
CA GLY A 149 11.49 -13.45 13.87
C GLY A 149 11.38 -14.94 13.47
N THR A 150 10.61 -15.76 14.19
CA THR A 150 10.54 -17.21 13.91
C THR A 150 9.53 -17.58 12.82
N ALA A 151 8.58 -16.69 12.52
CA ALA A 151 7.59 -16.86 11.48
C ALA A 151 7.12 -15.50 10.94
N SER A 152 6.57 -15.51 9.73
CA SER A 152 5.91 -14.35 9.14
C SER A 152 4.42 -14.63 8.95
N GLY A 153 3.58 -13.65 9.28
CA GLY A 153 2.15 -13.65 9.07
C GLY A 153 1.65 -12.23 8.92
N TYR A 154 0.88 -11.95 7.89
CA TYR A 154 0.49 -10.60 7.54
C TYR A 154 -0.14 -9.83 8.72
N HIS A 155 0.44 -8.70 9.07
CA HIS A 155 -0.02 -7.78 10.10
C HIS A 155 -0.89 -6.70 9.43
N GLY A 156 -2.17 -6.98 9.26
CA GLY A 156 -3.07 -6.15 8.45
C GLY A 156 -3.21 -4.71 8.97
N TRP A 157 -3.39 -4.55 10.26
CA TRP A 157 -3.53 -3.26 10.93
C TRP A 157 -2.30 -2.91 11.77
N THR A 158 -1.83 -3.84 12.57
CA THR A 158 -0.78 -3.61 13.56
C THR A 158 0.55 -3.17 12.95
N PHE A 159 0.83 -3.53 11.70
CA PHE A 159 1.96 -3.01 10.92
C PHE A 159 2.05 -1.47 10.97
N GLY A 160 0.90 -0.80 10.82
CA GLY A 160 0.83 0.66 10.81
C GLY A 160 1.22 1.26 12.15
N TRP A 161 0.65 0.77 13.26
CA TRP A 161 0.98 1.29 14.59
C TRP A 161 2.40 0.93 15.02
N ILE A 162 2.86 -0.29 14.72
CA ILE A 162 4.23 -0.71 15.10
C ILE A 162 5.26 0.19 14.42
N LEU A 163 5.19 0.37 13.11
CA LEU A 163 6.14 1.20 12.39
C LEU A 163 5.85 2.70 12.55
N GLY A 164 4.59 3.10 12.57
CA GLY A 164 4.19 4.49 12.74
C GLY A 164 4.59 5.05 14.11
N GLU A 165 4.39 4.30 15.19
CA GLU A 165 4.83 4.73 16.52
C GLU A 165 6.36 4.77 16.63
N THR A 166 7.05 3.81 15.98
CA THR A 166 8.52 3.86 15.87
C THR A 166 8.96 5.13 15.14
N VAL A 167 8.33 5.50 14.04
CA VAL A 167 8.59 6.75 13.30
C VAL A 167 8.31 7.96 14.18
N ARG A 168 7.17 7.99 14.88
CA ARG A 168 6.76 9.10 15.76
C ARG A 168 7.77 9.32 16.88
N ARG A 169 8.23 8.26 17.53
CA ARG A 169 9.24 8.34 18.62
C ARG A 169 10.59 8.84 18.13
N ILE A 170 10.97 8.53 16.91
CA ILE A 170 12.26 8.94 16.34
C ILE A 170 12.22 10.38 15.83
N THR A 171 11.14 10.76 15.16
CA THR A 171 11.05 12.05 14.46
C THR A 171 10.39 13.15 15.27
N GLY A 172 9.58 12.80 16.26
CA GLY A 172 8.70 13.72 16.99
C GLY A 172 7.46 14.17 16.18
N LEU A 173 7.31 13.65 14.93
CA LEU A 173 6.18 13.94 14.04
C LEU A 173 5.14 12.83 14.13
N THR A 174 3.87 13.16 13.92
CA THR A 174 2.87 12.12 13.65
C THR A 174 3.21 11.36 12.38
N PRO A 175 2.74 10.13 12.17
CA PRO A 175 3.00 9.41 10.91
C PRO A 175 2.54 10.17 9.67
N ALA A 176 1.40 10.88 9.73
CA ALA A 176 0.91 11.71 8.63
C ALA A 176 1.85 12.89 8.34
N GLU A 177 2.32 13.60 9.35
CA GLU A 177 3.30 14.67 9.20
C GLU A 177 4.64 14.15 8.66
N ALA A 178 5.09 13.00 9.13
CA ALA A 178 6.32 12.37 8.65
C ALA A 178 6.18 11.93 7.17
N LEU A 179 5.05 11.30 6.79
CA LEU A 179 4.78 10.97 5.40
C LEU A 179 4.79 12.20 4.51
N ARG A 180 4.11 13.27 4.96
CA ARG A 180 4.06 14.53 4.24
C ARG A 180 5.47 15.10 4.04
N SER A 181 6.24 15.25 5.11
CA SER A 181 7.54 15.93 5.09
C SER A 181 8.64 15.14 4.40
N TYR A 182 8.65 13.81 4.54
CA TYR A 182 9.73 12.97 4.02
C TYR A 182 9.44 12.37 2.65
N VAL A 183 8.17 12.27 2.25
CA VAL A 183 7.76 11.60 1.00
C VAL A 183 6.97 12.54 0.10
N ALA A 184 5.84 13.08 0.58
CA ALA A 184 4.87 13.73 -0.28
C ALA A 184 5.32 15.13 -0.74
N GLU A 185 5.83 15.97 0.15
CA GLU A 185 6.34 17.31 -0.19
C GLU A 185 7.56 17.26 -1.12
N PRO A 186 8.60 16.42 -0.87
CA PRO A 186 9.70 16.31 -1.81
C PRO A 186 9.27 15.90 -3.22
N LEU A 187 8.25 15.06 -3.34
CA LEU A 187 7.72 14.60 -4.62
C LEU A 187 6.72 15.58 -5.27
N GLY A 188 6.30 16.65 -4.57
CA GLY A 188 5.27 17.55 -5.06
C GLY A 188 3.86 16.94 -5.11
N VAL A 189 3.56 15.96 -4.23
CA VAL A 189 2.27 15.27 -4.14
C VAL A 189 1.67 15.37 -2.73
N ALA A 190 1.97 16.45 -2.01
CA ALA A 190 1.55 16.66 -0.63
C ALA A 190 0.04 16.79 -0.44
N ASP A 191 -0.70 17.02 -1.50
CA ASP A 191 -2.16 17.08 -1.57
C ASP A 191 -2.81 15.84 -2.22
N GLU A 192 -2.00 14.79 -2.47
CA GLU A 192 -2.47 13.58 -3.16
C GLU A 192 -2.05 12.26 -2.47
N LEU A 193 -1.31 12.32 -1.36
CA LEU A 193 -0.78 11.13 -0.70
C LEU A 193 -0.88 11.28 0.82
N PHE A 194 -1.81 10.52 1.43
CA PHE A 194 -2.21 10.68 2.83
C PHE A 194 -2.34 9.36 3.57
N TYR A 195 -2.14 9.40 4.89
CA TYR A 195 -2.75 8.44 5.83
C TYR A 195 -4.12 8.97 6.26
N GLY A 196 -4.17 9.93 7.17
CA GLY A 196 -5.36 10.68 7.50
C GLY A 196 -5.53 11.91 6.60
N LEU A 197 -6.71 12.12 6.08
CA LEU A 197 -7.03 13.29 5.26
C LEU A 197 -7.17 14.56 6.11
N PRO A 198 -6.69 15.70 5.65
CA PRO A 198 -7.20 16.98 6.12
C PRO A 198 -8.71 17.09 5.81
N GLU A 199 -9.46 17.74 6.66
CA GLU A 199 -10.92 17.88 6.48
C GLU A 199 -11.29 18.55 5.14
N SER A 200 -10.48 19.49 4.67
CA SER A 200 -10.64 20.16 3.36
C SER A 200 -10.65 19.19 2.18
N GLU A 201 -10.02 18.03 2.31
CA GLU A 201 -9.86 17.05 1.23
C GLU A 201 -11.03 16.05 1.12
N LEU A 202 -11.91 16.01 2.12
CA LEU A 202 -13.06 15.10 2.11
C LEU A 202 -13.97 15.30 0.88
N ALA A 203 -14.17 16.54 0.46
CA ALA A 203 -15.04 16.85 -0.70
C ALA A 203 -14.46 16.30 -2.02
N ARG A 204 -13.13 16.16 -2.13
CA ARG A 204 -12.42 15.65 -3.30
C ARG A 204 -12.30 14.12 -3.27
N THR A 205 -12.56 13.50 -2.12
CA THR A 205 -12.48 12.04 -1.97
C THR A 205 -13.70 11.35 -2.61
N ALA A 206 -13.45 10.29 -3.36
CA ALA A 206 -14.49 9.43 -3.88
C ALA A 206 -14.94 8.44 -2.80
N PRO A 207 -16.25 8.33 -2.50
CA PRO A 207 -16.72 7.25 -1.66
C PRO A 207 -16.47 5.90 -2.34
N LEU A 208 -16.08 4.91 -1.55
CA LEU A 208 -15.95 3.55 -2.04
C LEU A 208 -17.32 2.90 -2.18
N VAL A 209 -17.45 2.05 -3.20
CA VAL A 209 -18.66 1.27 -3.49
C VAL A 209 -18.37 -0.20 -3.24
N GLU A 210 -19.22 -0.85 -2.48
CA GLU A 210 -19.11 -2.29 -2.24
C GLU A 210 -19.46 -3.05 -3.52
N GLY A 211 -18.54 -3.90 -3.96
CA GLY A 211 -18.77 -4.88 -5.00
C GLY A 211 -19.06 -6.25 -4.39
N ASP A 212 -18.17 -7.20 -4.63
CA ASP A 212 -18.25 -8.54 -4.06
C ASP A 212 -17.23 -8.80 -2.95
N TRP A 213 -16.47 -7.77 -2.53
CA TRP A 213 -15.40 -7.90 -1.53
C TRP A 213 -15.91 -8.35 -0.15
N ALA A 214 -17.00 -7.74 0.36
CA ALA A 214 -17.58 -8.12 1.64
C ALA A 214 -18.10 -9.57 1.60
N ALA A 215 -18.76 -9.97 0.51
CA ALA A 215 -19.22 -11.35 0.31
C ALA A 215 -18.04 -12.34 0.23
N TYR A 216 -16.94 -11.94 -0.42
CA TYR A 216 -15.71 -12.73 -0.42
C TYR A 216 -15.17 -12.92 1.00
N LEU A 217 -15.08 -11.87 1.82
CA LEU A 217 -14.65 -12.00 3.21
C LEU A 217 -15.56 -12.94 4.02
N GLU A 218 -16.87 -12.85 3.83
CA GLU A 218 -17.86 -13.75 4.45
C GLU A 218 -17.70 -15.21 4.01
N SER A 219 -17.26 -15.45 2.79
CA SER A 219 -17.04 -16.79 2.24
C SER A 219 -15.79 -17.48 2.78
N LEU A 220 -14.86 -16.72 3.37
CA LEU A 220 -13.63 -17.28 3.89
C LEU A 220 -13.92 -18.22 5.08
N PRO A 221 -13.36 -19.44 5.07
CA PRO A 221 -13.56 -20.36 6.19
C PRO A 221 -13.09 -19.74 7.51
N PRO A 222 -13.80 -19.98 8.63
CA PRO A 222 -13.38 -19.51 9.96
C PRO A 222 -12.00 -20.01 10.39
N SER A 223 -11.50 -21.05 9.75
CA SER A 223 -10.14 -21.60 9.95
C SER A 223 -9.04 -20.69 9.37
N VAL A 224 -9.38 -19.74 8.48
CA VAL A 224 -8.42 -18.79 7.93
C VAL A 224 -8.12 -17.73 8.99
N PRO A 225 -6.88 -17.63 9.50
CA PRO A 225 -6.55 -16.70 10.58
C PRO A 225 -6.77 -15.24 10.21
N PHE A 226 -6.70 -14.87 8.91
CA PHE A 226 -6.91 -13.51 8.43
C PHE A 226 -8.19 -12.89 9.00
N VAL A 227 -9.34 -13.54 8.82
CA VAL A 227 -10.63 -13.02 9.31
C VAL A 227 -10.63 -12.89 10.83
N ARG A 228 -10.15 -13.92 11.53
CA ARG A 228 -10.15 -13.93 13.00
C ARG A 228 -9.18 -12.95 13.64
N LEU A 229 -8.01 -12.74 13.03
CA LEU A 229 -6.94 -11.93 13.63
C LEU A 229 -6.98 -10.47 13.20
N ILE A 230 -7.25 -10.21 11.92
CA ILE A 230 -7.15 -8.86 11.35
C ILE A 230 -8.51 -8.16 11.32
N ALA A 231 -9.58 -8.93 11.10
CA ALA A 231 -10.93 -8.41 11.03
C ALA A 231 -11.86 -9.22 11.97
N PRO A 232 -11.60 -9.20 13.30
CA PRO A 232 -12.25 -10.11 14.25
C PRO A 232 -13.76 -9.88 14.40
N ASN A 233 -14.24 -8.72 13.98
CA ASN A 233 -15.66 -8.41 13.90
C ASN A 233 -15.96 -7.56 12.67
N ARG A 234 -17.22 -7.56 12.22
CA ARG A 234 -17.65 -6.94 10.97
C ARG A 234 -17.43 -5.42 10.92
N SER A 235 -17.51 -4.73 12.05
CA SER A 235 -17.39 -3.26 12.09
C SER A 235 -16.01 -2.73 11.71
N VAL A 236 -14.98 -3.59 11.75
CA VAL A 236 -13.59 -3.24 11.38
C VAL A 236 -13.11 -3.98 10.12
N TRP A 237 -14.03 -4.60 9.38
CA TRP A 237 -13.71 -5.15 8.07
C TRP A 237 -13.34 -4.03 7.09
N THR A 238 -12.39 -4.29 6.22
CA THR A 238 -11.92 -3.35 5.20
C THR A 238 -12.92 -3.21 4.04
N THR A 239 -14.15 -2.83 4.36
CA THR A 239 -15.29 -2.67 3.45
C THR A 239 -15.54 -1.20 3.13
N ALA A 240 -16.42 -0.92 2.17
CA ALA A 240 -16.87 0.43 1.86
C ALA A 240 -17.53 1.11 3.07
N GLU A 241 -18.24 0.36 3.93
CA GLU A 241 -18.85 0.88 5.15
C GLU A 241 -17.81 1.50 6.09
N LEU A 242 -16.70 0.81 6.36
CA LEU A 242 -15.61 1.34 7.19
C LEU A 242 -14.90 2.50 6.49
N ALA A 243 -14.52 2.31 5.22
CA ALA A 243 -13.71 3.28 4.48
C ALA A 243 -14.39 4.62 4.22
N ASN A 244 -15.73 4.64 4.15
CA ASN A 244 -16.50 5.86 3.93
C ASN A 244 -16.84 6.61 5.23
N ARG A 245 -16.43 6.08 6.39
CA ARG A 245 -16.61 6.81 7.66
C ARG A 245 -15.70 8.03 7.69
N ARG A 246 -16.28 9.16 8.10
CA ARG A 246 -15.52 10.41 8.22
C ARG A 246 -14.39 10.30 9.25
N ASP A 247 -14.64 9.72 10.43
CA ASP A 247 -13.64 9.52 11.47
C ASP A 247 -12.47 8.64 11.00
N TYR A 248 -12.76 7.58 10.23
CA TYR A 248 -11.77 6.70 9.65
C TYR A 248 -10.91 7.40 8.58
N LEU A 249 -11.51 8.19 7.70
CA LEU A 249 -10.78 8.94 6.66
C LEU A 249 -9.86 10.02 7.24
N LEU A 250 -10.23 10.60 8.39
CA LEU A 250 -9.43 11.63 9.05
C LEU A 250 -8.37 11.06 9.98
N ALA A 251 -8.47 9.78 10.37
CA ALA A 251 -7.54 9.16 11.31
C ALA A 251 -6.16 8.90 10.69
N ASP A 252 -5.10 9.13 11.47
CA ASP A 252 -3.73 8.80 11.06
C ASP A 252 -3.50 7.29 11.15
N LEU A 253 -3.70 6.60 10.04
CA LEU A 253 -3.68 5.13 9.96
C LEU A 253 -2.62 4.65 8.95
N PRO A 254 -1.33 4.53 9.34
CA PRO A 254 -0.26 4.13 8.42
C PRO A 254 -0.30 2.65 7.99
N ALA A 255 -1.38 1.95 8.30
CA ALA A 255 -1.72 0.64 7.73
C ALA A 255 -2.53 0.74 6.43
N GLY A 256 -3.07 1.93 6.16
CA GLY A 256 -3.85 2.28 4.98
C GLY A 256 -3.33 3.55 4.31
N GLY A 257 -3.96 3.96 3.21
CA GLY A 257 -3.63 5.20 2.54
C GLY A 257 -4.75 5.68 1.63
N THR A 258 -4.89 7.00 1.51
CA THR A 258 -5.76 7.66 0.56
C THR A 258 -4.88 8.43 -0.42
N THR A 259 -5.06 8.17 -1.72
CA THR A 259 -4.14 8.69 -2.73
C THR A 259 -4.79 8.77 -4.11
N THR A 260 -4.12 9.44 -5.03
CA THR A 260 -4.34 9.29 -6.47
C THR A 260 -3.41 8.21 -7.03
N ALA A 261 -3.75 7.62 -8.19
CA ALA A 261 -2.86 6.66 -8.83
C ALA A 261 -1.53 7.31 -9.24
N ARG A 262 -1.56 8.55 -9.73
CA ARG A 262 -0.34 9.26 -10.16
C ARG A 262 0.62 9.52 -9.00
N ALA A 263 0.13 9.90 -7.82
CA ALA A 263 0.98 10.12 -6.65
C ALA A 263 1.61 8.81 -6.15
N ALA A 264 0.84 7.72 -6.09
CA ALA A 264 1.35 6.41 -5.74
C ALA A 264 2.40 5.91 -6.75
N ALA A 265 2.12 5.99 -8.07
CA ALA A 265 3.07 5.61 -9.11
C ALA A 265 4.35 6.45 -9.07
N ARG A 266 4.23 7.78 -8.84
CA ARG A 266 5.37 8.69 -8.71
C ARG A 266 6.26 8.32 -7.53
N MET A 267 5.66 7.98 -6.38
CA MET A 267 6.44 7.51 -5.23
C MET A 267 7.27 6.27 -5.59
N TYR A 268 6.65 5.27 -6.22
CA TYR A 268 7.37 4.06 -6.63
C TYR A 268 8.42 4.31 -7.73
N ALA A 269 8.16 5.24 -8.66
CA ALA A 269 9.15 5.66 -9.65
C ALA A 269 10.38 6.30 -9.00
N ALA A 270 10.19 7.13 -7.98
CA ALA A 270 11.26 7.78 -7.23
C ALA A 270 12.09 6.80 -6.35
N LEU A 271 11.65 5.56 -6.19
CA LEU A 271 12.46 4.48 -5.62
C LEU A 271 13.40 3.86 -6.67
N LEU A 272 13.01 3.86 -7.93
CA LEU A 272 13.82 3.29 -9.03
C LEU A 272 14.82 4.28 -9.58
N GLY A 273 14.44 5.53 -9.72
CA GLY A 273 15.21 6.57 -10.37
C GLY A 273 14.94 7.94 -9.77
N GLU A 274 15.44 8.95 -10.45
CA GLU A 274 15.18 10.35 -10.15
C GLU A 274 13.95 10.81 -10.95
N VAL A 275 12.96 11.37 -10.28
CA VAL A 275 11.76 11.93 -10.89
C VAL A 275 11.75 13.43 -10.61
N ASP A 276 11.85 14.26 -11.64
CA ASP A 276 11.94 15.73 -11.53
C ASP A 276 12.97 16.20 -10.48
N GLY A 277 14.16 15.59 -10.50
CA GLY A 277 15.26 15.92 -9.58
C GLY A 277 15.14 15.29 -8.18
N VAL A 278 14.15 14.46 -7.93
CA VAL A 278 13.93 13.83 -6.62
C VAL A 278 14.10 12.31 -6.69
N ARG A 279 14.98 11.78 -5.85
CA ARG A 279 15.14 10.36 -5.57
C ARG A 279 14.89 10.13 -4.07
N LEU A 280 13.98 9.22 -3.73
CA LEU A 280 13.63 8.96 -2.34
C LEU A 280 14.64 8.08 -1.61
N LEU A 281 15.23 7.11 -2.29
CA LEU A 281 16.17 6.14 -1.71
C LEU A 281 17.41 6.00 -2.57
N THR A 282 18.54 5.70 -1.95
CA THR A 282 19.73 5.27 -2.67
C THR A 282 19.47 3.97 -3.43
N PRO A 283 20.16 3.72 -4.57
CA PRO A 283 20.02 2.45 -5.31
C PRO A 283 20.32 1.23 -4.45
N GLU A 284 21.24 1.36 -3.51
CA GLU A 284 21.60 0.30 -2.56
C GLU A 284 20.46 0.01 -1.60
N ARG A 285 19.84 1.06 -1.03
CA ARG A 285 18.69 0.93 -0.13
C ARG A 285 17.50 0.31 -0.86
N THR A 286 17.21 0.74 -2.07
CA THR A 286 16.13 0.16 -2.89
C THR A 286 16.36 -1.34 -3.15
N ARG A 287 17.59 -1.74 -3.49
CA ARG A 287 17.93 -3.16 -3.68
C ARG A 287 17.76 -3.97 -2.40
N LEU A 288 18.21 -3.44 -1.26
CA LEU A 288 18.04 -4.09 0.05
C LEU A 288 16.56 -4.23 0.43
N ALA A 289 15.79 -3.17 0.30
CA ALA A 289 14.37 -3.13 0.66
C ALA A 289 13.52 -4.09 -0.19
N SER A 290 13.88 -4.25 -1.46
CA SER A 290 13.17 -5.09 -2.44
C SER A 290 13.83 -6.44 -2.71
N ALA A 291 14.85 -6.83 -1.94
CA ALA A 291 15.37 -8.18 -1.94
C ALA A 291 14.43 -9.14 -1.18
N VAL A 292 14.45 -10.42 -1.55
CA VAL A 292 13.66 -11.43 -0.83
C VAL A 292 14.19 -11.55 0.61
N ALA A 293 13.38 -11.12 1.56
CA ALA A 293 13.65 -11.24 2.99
C ALA A 293 12.87 -12.40 3.63
N VAL A 294 11.68 -12.68 3.12
CA VAL A 294 10.83 -13.80 3.53
C VAL A 294 10.27 -14.47 2.28
N ASP A 295 10.37 -15.79 2.22
CA ASP A 295 9.70 -16.61 1.22
C ASP A 295 9.22 -17.91 1.87
N GLY A 296 7.91 -18.03 2.07
CA GLY A 296 7.36 -19.17 2.77
C GLY A 296 5.88 -19.05 3.07
N LYS A 297 5.42 -19.94 3.94
CA LYS A 297 4.02 -19.96 4.40
C LYS A 297 3.74 -18.75 5.30
N ASP A 298 2.81 -17.91 4.89
CA ASP A 298 2.26 -16.85 5.73
C ASP A 298 1.28 -17.40 6.75
N ARG A 299 1.48 -17.10 8.04
CA ARG A 299 0.63 -17.63 9.12
C ARG A 299 -0.76 -17.01 9.18
N THR A 300 -0.97 -15.90 8.50
CA THR A 300 -2.25 -15.18 8.47
C THR A 300 -3.08 -15.57 7.25
N PHE A 301 -2.48 -15.55 6.05
CA PHE A 301 -3.17 -15.96 4.82
C PHE A 301 -3.15 -17.47 4.56
N LEU A 302 -2.28 -18.23 5.25
CA LEU A 302 -2.01 -19.65 5.06
C LEU A 302 -1.40 -20.04 3.70
N GLY A 303 -1.31 -19.12 2.75
CA GLY A 303 -0.65 -19.28 1.46
C GLY A 303 0.85 -18.98 1.51
N ARG A 304 1.56 -19.27 0.41
CA ARG A 304 2.94 -18.85 0.22
C ARG A 304 2.95 -17.33 -0.04
N SER A 305 3.87 -16.63 0.59
CA SER A 305 4.08 -15.20 0.44
C SER A 305 5.56 -14.88 0.36
N THR A 306 5.94 -14.11 -0.65
CA THR A 306 7.30 -13.60 -0.82
C THR A 306 7.31 -12.11 -0.50
N LYS A 307 8.18 -11.69 0.41
CA LYS A 307 8.24 -10.30 0.89
C LYS A 307 9.69 -9.81 0.93
N GLY A 308 9.86 -8.54 0.59
CA GLY A 308 11.01 -7.74 0.96
C GLY A 308 10.80 -7.07 2.32
N LEU A 309 11.49 -5.97 2.56
CA LEU A 309 11.30 -5.18 3.76
C LEU A 309 10.10 -4.23 3.57
N GLY A 310 8.92 -4.65 4.00
CA GLY A 310 7.68 -3.88 3.93
C GLY A 310 6.94 -3.91 2.59
N TYR A 311 7.45 -4.63 1.61
CA TYR A 311 6.82 -4.81 0.31
C TYR A 311 6.53 -6.28 0.03
N PHE A 312 5.40 -6.54 -0.65
CA PHE A 312 5.20 -7.82 -1.33
C PHE A 312 6.04 -7.87 -2.61
N LEU A 313 6.52 -9.05 -2.95
CA LEU A 313 7.27 -9.34 -4.17
C LEU A 313 6.49 -10.35 -5.01
N GLY A 314 6.48 -10.14 -6.32
CA GLY A 314 5.96 -11.12 -7.26
C GLY A 314 4.47 -11.46 -7.09
N LEU A 315 3.63 -10.48 -6.73
CA LEU A 315 2.18 -10.65 -6.76
C LEU A 315 1.70 -11.01 -8.18
N PRO A 316 0.49 -11.58 -8.35
CA PRO A 316 -0.05 -11.87 -9.68
C PRO A 316 -0.04 -10.67 -10.63
N GLU A 317 -0.35 -9.48 -10.12
CA GLU A 317 -0.31 -8.22 -10.85
C GLU A 317 1.12 -7.80 -11.24
N MET A 318 2.11 -8.30 -10.52
CA MET A 318 3.55 -8.12 -10.79
C MET A 318 4.12 -9.25 -11.67
N ALA A 319 3.28 -9.98 -12.43
CA ALA A 319 3.65 -11.13 -13.24
C ALA A 319 4.39 -12.24 -12.47
N ARG A 320 4.26 -12.30 -11.15
CA ARG A 320 5.00 -13.22 -10.24
C ARG A 320 6.52 -13.07 -10.28
N GLU A 321 7.02 -11.95 -10.79
CA GLU A 321 8.46 -11.64 -10.85
C GLU A 321 8.90 -10.96 -9.55
N THR A 322 9.87 -11.53 -8.85
CA THR A 322 10.39 -10.98 -7.57
C THR A 322 11.26 -9.75 -7.73
N THR A 323 11.52 -9.32 -8.94
CA THR A 323 12.12 -8.02 -9.26
C THR A 323 11.13 -6.86 -9.13
N SER A 324 9.83 -7.18 -9.14
CA SER A 324 8.75 -6.25 -8.88
C SER A 324 8.35 -6.28 -7.40
N PHE A 325 8.17 -5.11 -6.81
CA PHE A 325 7.86 -4.93 -5.40
C PHE A 325 6.84 -3.80 -5.18
N GLY A 326 5.96 -3.99 -4.24
CA GLY A 326 4.92 -3.02 -3.93
C GLY A 326 3.89 -3.56 -2.95
N HIS A 327 2.70 -2.97 -2.96
CA HIS A 327 1.62 -3.41 -2.08
C HIS A 327 0.25 -3.25 -2.74
N HIS A 328 -0.65 -4.18 -2.46
CA HIS A 328 -2.05 -4.09 -2.82
C HIS A 328 -2.92 -3.69 -1.61
N GLY A 329 -4.08 -3.11 -1.86
CA GLY A 329 -5.09 -2.83 -0.86
C GLY A 329 -6.28 -3.79 -0.95
N SER A 330 -7.04 -3.91 0.13
CA SER A 330 -8.34 -4.59 0.12
C SER A 330 -9.21 -4.01 -0.99
N GLY A 331 -9.90 -4.86 -1.72
CA GLY A 331 -10.76 -4.44 -2.83
C GLY A 331 -10.04 -4.14 -4.14
N GLY A 332 -8.70 -4.35 -4.24
CA GLY A 332 -8.00 -4.46 -5.52
C GLY A 332 -7.23 -3.24 -6.02
N SER A 333 -7.10 -2.14 -5.24
CA SER A 333 -6.10 -1.10 -5.54
C SER A 333 -4.69 -1.67 -5.36
N ILE A 334 -3.74 -1.25 -6.21
CA ILE A 334 -2.36 -1.73 -6.15
C ILE A 334 -1.39 -0.66 -6.65
N ALA A 335 -0.19 -0.59 -6.06
CA ALA A 335 0.92 0.15 -6.61
C ALA A 335 2.23 -0.64 -6.42
N PHE A 336 3.09 -0.59 -7.43
CA PHE A 336 4.37 -1.31 -7.41
C PHE A 336 5.40 -0.69 -8.35
N ALA A 337 6.65 -1.07 -8.15
CA ALA A 337 7.77 -0.82 -9.04
C ALA A 337 8.34 -2.13 -9.60
N ASP A 338 8.81 -2.11 -10.84
CA ASP A 338 9.53 -3.18 -11.51
C ASP A 338 10.94 -2.69 -11.84
N ARG A 339 11.94 -3.21 -11.14
CA ARG A 339 13.32 -2.77 -11.27
C ARG A 339 13.97 -3.11 -12.61
N GLU A 340 13.58 -4.23 -13.21
CA GLU A 340 14.16 -4.67 -14.48
C GLU A 340 13.66 -3.83 -15.65
N ARG A 341 12.40 -3.40 -15.57
CA ARG A 341 11.78 -2.62 -16.64
C ARG A 341 11.86 -1.11 -16.42
N GLY A 342 12.36 -0.66 -15.26
CA GLY A 342 12.33 0.75 -14.90
C GLY A 342 10.88 1.29 -14.85
N LEU A 343 9.93 0.44 -14.47
CA LEU A 343 8.50 0.70 -14.53
C LEU A 343 7.93 0.89 -13.14
N SER A 344 7.10 1.90 -12.93
CA SER A 344 6.15 1.94 -11.83
C SER A 344 4.72 1.97 -12.35
N PHE A 345 3.83 1.34 -11.58
CA PHE A 345 2.41 1.20 -11.91
C PHE A 345 1.58 1.44 -10.65
N ALA A 346 0.46 2.17 -10.81
CA ALA A 346 -0.57 2.24 -9.78
C ALA A 346 -1.95 2.19 -10.39
N LEU A 347 -2.84 1.48 -9.70
CA LEU A 347 -4.29 1.44 -9.91
C LEU A 347 -4.98 1.80 -8.60
N THR A 348 -5.81 2.83 -8.60
CA THR A 348 -6.78 3.12 -7.53
C THR A 348 -8.18 2.98 -8.09
N ARG A 349 -9.12 2.48 -7.27
CA ARG A 349 -10.49 2.18 -7.73
C ARG A 349 -11.52 2.46 -6.64
N THR A 350 -12.72 2.86 -7.05
CA THR A 350 -13.82 3.13 -6.12
C THR A 350 -14.60 1.86 -5.76
N ARG A 351 -14.67 0.86 -6.63
CA ARG A 351 -15.38 -0.40 -6.38
C ARG A 351 -14.48 -1.43 -5.73
N LEU A 352 -14.90 -1.94 -4.58
CA LEU A 352 -14.20 -3.00 -3.87
C LEU A 352 -14.58 -4.36 -4.42
N VAL A 353 -13.60 -5.11 -4.92
CA VAL A 353 -13.82 -6.41 -5.55
C VAL A 353 -12.95 -7.50 -4.93
N SER A 354 -13.41 -8.74 -5.08
CA SER A 354 -12.66 -9.94 -4.67
C SER A 354 -11.40 -10.13 -5.54
N PRO A 355 -10.43 -10.95 -5.08
CA PRO A 355 -9.23 -11.27 -5.85
C PRO A 355 -9.50 -12.01 -7.18
N GLU A 356 -10.73 -12.48 -7.38
CA GLU A 356 -11.15 -13.13 -8.63
C GLU A 356 -11.31 -12.12 -9.77
N VAL A 357 -11.54 -10.85 -9.45
CA VAL A 357 -11.65 -9.77 -10.44
C VAL A 357 -10.27 -9.22 -10.76
N ASP A 358 -9.74 -9.63 -11.87
CA ASP A 358 -8.36 -9.45 -12.30
C ASP A 358 -7.99 -8.09 -12.93
N THR A 359 -8.75 -7.02 -12.70
CA THR A 359 -8.51 -5.71 -13.35
C THR A 359 -7.06 -5.24 -13.21
N GLY A 360 -6.49 -5.32 -12.02
CA GLY A 360 -5.10 -4.91 -11.77
C GLY A 360 -4.10 -5.70 -12.61
N ARG A 361 -4.28 -7.02 -12.69
CA ARG A 361 -3.42 -7.91 -13.48
C ARG A 361 -3.58 -7.66 -14.98
N VAL A 362 -4.81 -7.48 -15.46
CA VAL A 362 -5.09 -7.20 -16.87
C VAL A 362 -4.41 -5.90 -17.32
N LEU A 363 -4.58 -4.81 -16.55
CA LEU A 363 -3.97 -3.52 -16.83
C LEU A 363 -2.43 -3.56 -16.76
N ALA A 364 -1.88 -4.18 -15.72
CA ALA A 364 -0.44 -4.29 -15.57
C ALA A 364 0.21 -5.17 -16.66
N ASN A 365 -0.48 -6.24 -17.10
CA ASN A 365 -0.02 -7.07 -18.22
C ASN A 365 -0.06 -6.30 -19.55
N GLU A 366 -1.10 -5.50 -19.77
CA GLU A 366 -1.20 -4.64 -20.96
C GLU A 366 -0.01 -3.67 -21.02
N VAL A 367 0.30 -2.98 -19.91
CA VAL A 367 1.45 -2.09 -19.80
C VAL A 367 2.76 -2.84 -20.11
N ARG A 368 3.00 -3.99 -19.49
CA ARG A 368 4.21 -4.79 -19.72
C ARG A 368 4.35 -5.26 -21.17
N SER A 369 3.24 -5.63 -21.80
CA SER A 369 3.24 -6.07 -23.21
C SER A 369 3.74 -4.99 -24.16
N LEU A 370 3.47 -3.74 -23.86
CA LEU A 370 3.88 -2.58 -24.66
C LEU A 370 5.34 -2.18 -24.42
N VAL A 371 5.85 -2.38 -23.21
CA VAL A 371 7.27 -2.14 -22.86
C VAL A 371 8.16 -3.23 -23.45
N SER A 372 7.70 -4.48 -23.49
CA SER A 372 8.50 -5.65 -23.94
C SER A 372 8.56 -5.84 -25.46
N GLN A 373 7.94 -4.98 -26.27
CA GLN A 373 7.96 -5.12 -27.73
C GLN A 373 9.33 -4.75 -28.32
N PRO A 374 9.81 -5.52 -29.34
CA PRO A 374 11.06 -5.21 -30.03
C PRO A 374 11.04 -3.77 -30.57
N GLY A 375 11.94 -2.93 -30.11
CA GLY A 375 12.04 -1.49 -30.43
C GLY A 375 11.95 -0.56 -29.24
N SER A 376 11.57 -1.04 -28.04
CA SER A 376 11.58 -0.24 -26.81
C SER A 376 12.96 -0.10 -26.15
N HIS A 377 13.97 -0.83 -26.62
CA HIS A 377 15.34 -0.84 -26.07
C HIS A 377 16.38 -0.12 -26.94
N ALA A 378 15.96 0.73 -27.89
CA ALA A 378 16.92 1.52 -28.66
C ALA A 378 17.06 2.92 -28.05
N LEU A 379 17.82 3.03 -26.97
CA LEU A 379 18.53 4.23 -26.51
C LEU A 379 19.87 3.82 -25.94
#